data_9e01fa9296b88b4f540f47c016d86847
#
_entry.id   9e01fa9296b88b4f540f47c016d86847
#
_cell.length_a   1.000
_cell.length_b   1.000
_cell.length_c   1.000
_cell.angle_alpha   90.00
_cell.angle_beta   90.00
_cell.angle_gamma   90.00
#
_symmetry.space_group_name_H-M   'P 1'
#
loop_
_entity.id
_entity.type
_entity.pdbx_description
1 polymer ?
#
loop_
_entity_poly.entity_id
_entity_poly.type
_entity_poly.pdbx_seq_one_letter_code
_entity_poly.pdbx_strand_id
1 'polypeptide(L)'
;MKKTNTNFKYTPKPNEDSDSSEGDDIKLPDDKKIILPVLNENNIYITKEFLKKTLEIGNINIDNIDKNMIDIFQKAFIHKSYIESSYENEELRKKNEKYFGTLDVNTDDFKNCIQLYNTSNEVIEWLGDSVIQSVSAIYLYERFKTQQEGFLTKIRSKLVKTESLSKLALSLGFDKYIMISKHIEVLSNGRKNNPILEDCFEAFIGCMMNYFGASSKKEGFDKCYTFIVSIIEKFIDITELIIVDDNFKDQLMRFFHKKYEGKLPTYELKNLIETTLPNGIINRKFHIIVKDTKGKVVGQGISKSKKEAEKLSAKQALMYYGITNS
;
A
#
# COMPACT_ATOMS: atom_id res chain seq x y z
N MET A 1 25.20 49.99 6.07
CA MET A 1 24.07 49.02 6.08
C MET A 1 24.63 47.62 5.93
N LYS A 2 24.72 46.88 7.04
CA LYS A 2 25.26 45.49 7.05
C LYS A 2 24.11 44.53 6.74
N LYS A 3 24.26 43.70 5.68
CA LYS A 3 23.37 42.57 5.40
C LYS A 3 23.76 41.40 6.30
N THR A 4 22.92 41.04 7.20
CA THR A 4 23.05 39.81 8.00
C THR A 4 22.46 38.62 7.21
N ASN A 5 23.34 37.75 6.70
CA ASN A 5 22.96 36.46 6.21
C ASN A 5 22.72 35.52 7.39
N THR A 6 21.50 35.15 7.64
CA THR A 6 21.15 34.06 8.55
C THR A 6 20.99 32.77 7.74
N ASN A 7 22.05 31.98 7.71
CA ASN A 7 21.98 30.57 7.24
C ASN A 7 21.22 29.75 8.30
N PHE A 8 19.98 29.43 8.02
CA PHE A 8 19.28 28.38 8.75
C PHE A 8 19.80 27.03 8.26
N LYS A 9 20.65 26.38 9.05
CA LYS A 9 20.94 24.95 8.90
C LYS A 9 19.77 24.17 9.50
N TYR A 10 18.97 23.55 8.64
CA TYR A 10 18.00 22.55 9.05
C TYR A 10 18.76 21.27 9.36
N THR A 11 18.82 20.89 10.62
CA THR A 11 19.20 19.54 11.05
C THR A 11 17.92 18.76 11.26
N PRO A 12 17.65 17.69 10.47
CA PRO A 12 16.51 16.83 10.74
C PRO A 12 16.72 16.15 12.09
N LYS A 13 15.72 16.26 12.97
CA LYS A 13 15.63 15.37 14.13
C LYS A 13 15.42 13.93 13.60
N PRO A 14 16.02 12.90 14.20
CA PRO A 14 15.68 11.54 13.86
C PRO A 14 14.20 11.33 14.20
N ASN A 15 13.39 11.05 13.21
CA ASN A 15 12.02 10.56 13.39
C ASN A 15 12.10 9.18 14.02
N GLU A 16 11.84 9.11 15.31
CA GLU A 16 11.31 7.91 15.93
C GLU A 16 9.86 7.81 15.42
N ASP A 17 9.55 6.72 14.73
CA ASP A 17 8.30 6.36 14.04
C ASP A 17 8.29 6.54 12.50
N SER A 18 9.33 6.11 11.83
CA SER A 18 9.20 5.54 10.50
C SER A 18 8.98 4.04 10.68
N ASP A 19 7.72 3.63 10.74
CA ASP A 19 7.30 2.25 10.51
C ASP A 19 7.53 1.96 9.01
N SER A 20 8.84 1.90 8.64
CA SER A 20 9.25 1.34 7.38
C SER A 20 8.77 -0.10 7.43
N SER A 21 7.78 -0.42 6.61
CA SER A 21 7.55 -1.78 6.16
C SER A 21 8.87 -2.25 5.53
N GLU A 22 9.79 -2.72 6.38
CA GLU A 22 10.95 -3.50 5.95
C GLU A 22 10.35 -4.67 5.17
N GLY A 23 10.38 -4.53 3.84
CA GLY A 23 10.09 -5.65 2.96
C GLY A 23 10.97 -6.79 3.44
N ASP A 24 10.34 -7.92 3.76
CA ASP A 24 11.00 -9.12 4.25
C ASP A 24 12.33 -9.31 3.53
N ASP A 25 13.46 -9.14 4.24
CA ASP A 25 14.77 -9.51 3.74
C ASP A 25 14.76 -11.03 3.55
N ILE A 26 14.47 -11.45 2.33
CA ILE A 26 14.47 -12.85 1.93
C ILE A 26 15.94 -13.28 1.90
N LYS A 27 16.42 -13.89 2.99
CA LYS A 27 17.73 -14.57 2.99
C LYS A 27 17.59 -15.84 2.17
N LEU A 28 18.14 -15.80 0.96
CA LEU A 28 18.33 -17.00 0.15
C LEU A 28 19.49 -17.83 0.72
N PRO A 29 19.46 -19.18 0.65
CA PRO A 29 20.58 -20.04 0.96
C PRO A 29 21.78 -19.65 0.09
N ASP A 30 23.00 -19.69 0.67
CA ASP A 30 24.24 -19.19 0.05
C ASP A 30 24.61 -19.84 -1.30
N ASP A 31 24.01 -20.98 -1.67
CA ASP A 31 24.47 -21.80 -2.79
C ASP A 31 23.60 -21.73 -4.07
N LYS A 32 22.45 -21.03 -4.07
CA LYS A 32 21.61 -20.85 -5.28
C LYS A 32 20.88 -19.51 -5.27
N LYS A 33 21.62 -18.45 -5.62
CA LYS A 33 21.01 -17.14 -5.84
C LYS A 33 20.36 -17.11 -7.21
N ILE A 34 19.02 -17.09 -7.24
CA ILE A 34 18.28 -16.84 -8.48
C ILE A 34 18.38 -15.35 -8.77
N ILE A 35 19.08 -15.03 -9.83
CA ILE A 35 19.29 -13.66 -10.30
C ILE A 35 18.05 -13.27 -11.11
N LEU A 36 17.28 -12.29 -10.65
CA LEU A 36 16.14 -11.76 -11.38
C LEU A 36 16.47 -10.36 -11.89
N PRO A 37 16.31 -10.11 -13.21
CA PRO A 37 16.61 -8.81 -13.80
C PRO A 37 15.65 -7.71 -13.30
N VAL A 38 16.10 -6.45 -13.41
CA VAL A 38 15.24 -5.30 -13.18
C VAL A 38 14.21 -5.19 -14.29
N LEU A 39 14.64 -5.39 -15.54
CA LEU A 39 13.73 -5.43 -16.70
C LEU A 39 12.74 -6.58 -16.59
N ASN A 40 11.52 -6.32 -17.02
CA ASN A 40 10.41 -7.25 -16.85
C ASN A 40 9.59 -7.30 -18.14
N GLU A 41 9.65 -8.43 -18.81
CA GLU A 41 8.94 -8.70 -20.07
C GLU A 41 7.42 -8.72 -19.92
N ASN A 42 6.92 -8.85 -18.70
CA ASN A 42 5.48 -8.86 -18.41
C ASN A 42 4.88 -7.46 -18.25
N ASN A 43 5.71 -6.42 -18.25
CA ASN A 43 5.22 -5.04 -18.18
C ASN A 43 4.58 -4.64 -19.50
N ILE A 44 3.41 -4.02 -19.42
CA ILE A 44 2.68 -3.52 -20.58
C ILE A 44 2.19 -2.09 -20.34
N TYR A 45 2.06 -1.32 -21.39
CA TYR A 45 1.48 0.02 -21.35
C TYR A 45 -0.04 -0.04 -21.11
N ILE A 46 -0.58 1.00 -20.45
CA ILE A 46 -2.04 1.18 -20.42
C ILE A 46 -2.56 1.45 -21.83
N THR A 47 -3.78 0.99 -22.11
CA THR A 47 -4.44 1.24 -23.39
C THR A 47 -5.52 2.30 -23.29
N LYS A 48 -5.90 2.88 -24.42
CA LYS A 48 -7.03 3.83 -24.49
C LYS A 48 -8.33 3.20 -23.99
N GLU A 49 -8.56 1.96 -24.36
CA GLU A 49 -9.74 1.17 -23.99
C GLU A 49 -9.79 0.94 -22.48
N PHE A 50 -8.64 0.58 -21.89
CA PHE A 50 -8.53 0.40 -20.44
C PHE A 50 -8.82 1.71 -19.71
N LEU A 51 -8.17 2.82 -20.11
CA LEU A 51 -8.35 4.10 -19.47
C LEU A 51 -9.80 4.60 -19.61
N LYS A 52 -10.37 4.49 -20.81
CA LYS A 52 -11.77 4.85 -21.07
C LYS A 52 -12.73 4.08 -20.17
N LYS A 53 -12.62 2.74 -20.16
CA LYS A 53 -13.44 1.87 -19.33
C LYS A 53 -13.28 2.18 -17.84
N THR A 54 -12.07 2.42 -17.38
CA THR A 54 -11.82 2.76 -15.96
C THR A 54 -12.51 4.06 -15.56
N LEU A 55 -12.40 5.10 -16.37
CA LEU A 55 -13.05 6.38 -16.14
C LEU A 55 -14.56 6.27 -16.19
N GLU A 56 -15.13 5.53 -17.15
CA GLU A 56 -16.57 5.27 -17.26
C GLU A 56 -17.12 4.52 -16.04
N ILE A 57 -16.37 3.57 -15.47
CA ILE A 57 -16.73 2.88 -14.22
C ILE A 57 -16.93 3.89 -13.08
N GLY A 58 -16.11 4.94 -13.04
CA GLY A 58 -16.19 6.05 -12.09
C GLY A 58 -17.10 7.19 -12.54
N ASN A 59 -18.00 6.98 -13.52
CA ASN A 59 -18.93 7.99 -14.06
C ASN A 59 -18.25 9.21 -14.70
N ILE A 60 -17.04 9.02 -15.24
CA ILE A 60 -16.32 10.04 -16.00
C ILE A 60 -16.34 9.64 -17.47
N ASN A 61 -17.22 10.28 -18.25
CA ASN A 61 -17.32 10.04 -19.68
C ASN A 61 -16.35 10.97 -20.43
N ILE A 62 -15.54 10.40 -21.31
CA ILE A 62 -14.56 11.10 -22.16
C ILE A 62 -14.74 10.65 -23.60
N ASP A 63 -15.01 11.60 -24.48
CA ASP A 63 -15.24 11.30 -25.90
C ASP A 63 -13.95 10.90 -26.61
N ASN A 64 -12.85 11.55 -26.29
CA ASN A 64 -11.55 11.29 -26.89
C ASN A 64 -10.43 11.21 -25.85
N ILE A 65 -9.67 10.14 -25.89
CA ILE A 65 -8.44 9.95 -25.11
C ILE A 65 -7.28 10.14 -26.06
N ASP A 66 -6.57 11.23 -25.89
CA ASP A 66 -5.38 11.56 -26.65
C ASP A 66 -4.10 10.94 -26.05
N LYS A 67 -2.99 11.12 -26.76
CA LYS A 67 -1.70 10.59 -26.30
C LYS A 67 -1.24 11.27 -25.00
N ASN A 68 -1.45 12.56 -24.84
CA ASN A 68 -1.04 13.29 -23.65
C ASN A 68 -1.75 12.74 -22.38
N MET A 69 -3.04 12.43 -22.51
CA MET A 69 -3.79 11.80 -21.42
C MET A 69 -3.21 10.44 -21.05
N ILE A 70 -2.92 9.60 -22.06
CA ILE A 70 -2.30 8.29 -21.83
C ILE A 70 -0.94 8.46 -21.11
N ASP A 71 -0.09 9.37 -21.59
CA ASP A 71 1.25 9.58 -21.02
C ASP A 71 1.17 10.08 -19.55
N ILE A 72 0.17 10.90 -19.21
CA ILE A 72 -0.05 11.35 -17.83
C ILE A 72 -0.53 10.19 -16.95
N PHE A 73 -1.52 9.42 -17.40
CA PHE A 73 -2.06 8.32 -16.61
C PHE A 73 -1.12 7.11 -16.52
N GLN A 74 -0.24 6.92 -17.51
CA GLN A 74 0.80 5.89 -17.44
C GLN A 74 1.68 6.05 -16.20
N LYS A 75 1.95 7.27 -15.76
CA LYS A 75 2.78 7.56 -14.57
C LYS A 75 2.26 6.90 -13.30
N ALA A 76 0.94 6.75 -13.16
CA ALA A 76 0.35 6.09 -12.00
C ALA A 76 0.79 4.63 -11.84
N PHE A 77 1.17 3.99 -12.92
CA PHE A 77 1.49 2.57 -12.97
C PHE A 77 3.00 2.27 -12.89
N ILE A 78 3.86 3.27 -12.67
CA ILE A 78 5.30 3.11 -12.62
C ILE A 78 5.77 3.01 -11.17
N HIS A 79 5.99 1.78 -10.70
CA HIS A 79 6.52 1.55 -9.35
C HIS A 79 8.01 1.91 -9.27
N LYS A 80 8.48 2.34 -8.10
CA LYS A 80 9.88 2.72 -7.83
C LYS A 80 10.93 1.66 -8.16
N SER A 81 10.54 0.41 -8.28
CA SER A 81 11.46 -0.65 -8.70
C SER A 81 11.73 -0.65 -10.20
N TYR A 82 11.04 0.18 -11.00
CA TYR A 82 11.16 0.21 -12.46
C TYR A 82 11.64 1.57 -12.98
N ILE A 83 12.56 2.19 -12.24
CA ILE A 83 13.18 3.47 -12.59
C ILE A 83 14.70 3.35 -12.71
N GLU A 84 15.33 4.23 -13.50
CA GLU A 84 16.77 4.23 -13.74
C GLU A 84 17.60 4.41 -12.46
N SER A 85 17.17 5.29 -11.56
CA SER A 85 17.86 5.52 -10.27
C SER A 85 17.86 4.31 -9.35
N SER A 86 16.92 3.39 -9.49
CA SER A 86 16.93 2.10 -8.79
C SER A 86 18.07 1.20 -9.27
N TYR A 87 18.52 1.42 -10.52
CA TYR A 87 19.64 0.72 -11.14
C TYR A 87 20.97 1.45 -10.93
N GLU A 88 20.96 2.79 -10.91
CA GLU A 88 22.13 3.66 -10.79
C GLU A 88 22.57 3.90 -9.33
N ASN A 89 21.74 3.60 -8.35
CA ASN A 89 22.16 3.66 -6.95
C ASN A 89 23.33 2.71 -6.74
N GLU A 90 24.54 3.28 -6.55
CA GLU A 90 25.81 2.54 -6.50
C GLU A 90 25.81 1.45 -5.42
N GLU A 91 25.10 1.66 -4.33
CA GLU A 91 24.94 0.69 -3.24
C GLU A 91 23.98 -0.44 -3.65
N LEU A 92 22.87 -0.12 -4.30
CA LEU A 92 21.95 -1.08 -4.91
C LEU A 92 22.62 -1.78 -6.11
N ARG A 93 23.39 -1.06 -6.92
CA ARG A 93 24.17 -1.64 -8.03
C ARG A 93 25.22 -2.62 -7.53
N LYS A 94 26.03 -2.26 -6.54
CA LYS A 94 27.01 -3.17 -5.90
C LYS A 94 26.32 -4.36 -5.23
N LYS A 95 25.17 -4.14 -4.58
CA LYS A 95 24.34 -5.19 -4.01
C LYS A 95 23.77 -6.08 -5.13
N ASN A 96 23.30 -5.47 -6.21
CA ASN A 96 22.79 -6.17 -7.39
C ASN A 96 23.92 -6.87 -8.17
N GLU A 97 25.08 -6.25 -8.41
CA GLU A 97 26.25 -6.87 -9.04
C GLU A 97 26.79 -8.05 -8.22
N LYS A 98 26.78 -7.93 -6.90
CA LYS A 98 27.14 -9.03 -6.00
C LYS A 98 26.14 -10.19 -6.07
N TYR A 99 24.86 -9.89 -6.31
CA TYR A 99 23.78 -10.87 -6.37
C TYR A 99 23.36 -11.25 -7.79
N PHE A 100 23.57 -10.36 -8.78
CA PHE A 100 23.01 -10.46 -10.13
C PHE A 100 24.07 -10.51 -11.24
N GLY A 101 25.36 -10.39 -10.91
CA GLY A 101 26.41 -10.19 -11.91
C GLY A 101 26.21 -8.88 -12.69
N THR A 102 27.08 -8.59 -13.62
CA THR A 102 26.91 -7.48 -14.57
C THR A 102 25.79 -7.85 -15.53
N LEU A 103 24.63 -7.23 -15.38
CA LEU A 103 23.54 -7.34 -16.35
C LEU A 103 23.97 -6.67 -17.66
N ASP A 104 24.24 -7.46 -18.68
CA ASP A 104 24.33 -6.97 -20.03
C ASP A 104 22.87 -6.74 -20.53
N VAL A 105 22.39 -5.50 -20.42
CA VAL A 105 21.07 -5.08 -20.91
C VAL A 105 20.89 -5.26 -22.42
N ASN A 106 21.95 -5.61 -23.15
CA ASN A 106 21.93 -5.86 -24.60
C ASN A 106 21.68 -7.33 -24.96
N THR A 107 21.36 -8.20 -24.00
CA THR A 107 20.98 -9.57 -24.30
C THR A 107 19.66 -9.61 -25.06
N ASP A 108 19.52 -10.55 -25.98
CA ASP A 108 18.31 -10.70 -26.83
C ASP A 108 17.03 -10.87 -25.99
N ASP A 109 17.14 -11.35 -24.76
CA ASP A 109 16.03 -11.56 -23.82
C ASP A 109 15.35 -10.27 -23.36
N PHE A 110 16.03 -9.09 -23.46
CA PHE A 110 15.50 -7.80 -22.97
C PHE A 110 15.18 -6.81 -24.09
N LYS A 111 15.42 -7.14 -25.34
CA LYS A 111 15.15 -6.24 -26.50
C LYS A 111 13.69 -5.80 -26.59
N ASN A 112 12.76 -6.61 -26.08
CA ASN A 112 11.33 -6.35 -26.13
C ASN A 112 10.77 -5.78 -24.79
N CYS A 113 11.60 -5.54 -23.79
CA CYS A 113 11.15 -4.97 -22.53
C CYS A 113 10.93 -3.46 -22.68
N ILE A 114 9.94 -2.94 -21.96
CA ILE A 114 9.75 -1.49 -21.80
C ILE A 114 10.99 -0.94 -21.10
N GLN A 115 11.51 0.18 -21.61
CA GLN A 115 12.66 0.87 -21.00
C GLN A 115 12.30 1.38 -19.60
N LEU A 116 13.31 1.49 -18.73
CA LEU A 116 13.15 2.07 -17.41
C LEU A 116 12.74 3.55 -17.49
N TYR A 117 12.01 3.99 -16.49
CA TYR A 117 11.58 5.37 -16.38
C TYR A 117 12.54 6.19 -15.50
N ASN A 118 12.55 7.51 -15.67
CA ASN A 118 13.36 8.41 -14.83
C ASN A 118 12.70 8.68 -13.46
N THR A 119 11.38 8.54 -13.36
CA THR A 119 10.61 8.85 -12.15
C THR A 119 9.54 7.81 -11.90
N SER A 120 9.30 7.52 -10.62
CA SER A 120 8.21 6.66 -10.16
C SER A 120 6.89 7.42 -10.01
N ASN A 121 5.86 6.71 -9.55
CA ASN A 121 4.56 7.27 -9.19
C ASN A 121 4.52 7.98 -7.83
N GLU A 122 5.56 7.90 -6.98
CA GLU A 122 5.53 8.36 -5.58
C GLU A 122 5.08 9.83 -5.41
N VAL A 123 5.54 10.75 -6.28
CA VAL A 123 5.14 12.16 -6.17
C VAL A 123 3.67 12.39 -6.52
N ILE A 124 3.15 11.68 -7.50
CA ILE A 124 1.75 11.82 -7.93
C ILE A 124 0.82 11.03 -6.99
N GLU A 125 1.27 9.94 -6.39
CA GLU A 125 0.65 9.19 -5.30
C GLU A 125 0.37 10.11 -4.10
N TRP A 126 1.39 10.83 -3.61
CA TRP A 126 1.23 11.78 -2.51
C TRP A 126 0.11 12.82 -2.75
N LEU A 127 -0.02 13.31 -3.99
CA LEU A 127 -1.13 14.19 -4.35
C LEU A 127 -2.47 13.45 -4.30
N GLY A 128 -2.51 12.24 -4.84
CA GLY A 128 -3.72 11.42 -4.89
C GLY A 128 -4.23 11.02 -3.51
N ASP A 129 -3.35 10.59 -2.59
CA ASP A 129 -3.70 10.32 -1.20
C ASP A 129 -4.42 11.50 -0.57
N SER A 130 -3.84 12.72 -0.69
CA SER A 130 -4.45 13.94 -0.14
C SER A 130 -5.87 14.19 -0.70
N VAL A 131 -6.10 13.92 -1.97
CA VAL A 131 -7.42 14.03 -2.61
C VAL A 131 -8.38 12.96 -2.09
N ILE A 132 -7.94 11.71 -1.99
CA ILE A 132 -8.74 10.59 -1.47
C ILE A 132 -9.18 10.87 -0.02
N GLN A 133 -8.27 11.35 0.82
CA GLN A 133 -8.57 11.71 2.21
C GLN A 133 -9.65 12.79 2.29
N SER A 134 -9.53 13.84 1.47
CA SER A 134 -10.50 14.94 1.43
C SER A 134 -11.86 14.50 0.91
N VAL A 135 -11.90 13.77 -0.21
CA VAL A 135 -13.15 13.26 -0.82
C VAL A 135 -13.86 12.31 0.13
N SER A 136 -13.12 11.37 0.73
CA SER A 136 -13.68 10.41 1.69
C SER A 136 -14.29 11.10 2.91
N ALA A 137 -13.66 12.17 3.42
CA ALA A 137 -14.20 12.95 4.52
C ALA A 137 -15.52 13.63 4.15
N ILE A 138 -15.58 14.30 3.00
CA ILE A 138 -16.79 14.99 2.51
C ILE A 138 -17.90 13.96 2.29
N TYR A 139 -17.63 12.86 1.58
CA TYR A 139 -18.58 11.79 1.30
C TYR A 139 -19.21 11.21 2.57
N LEU A 140 -18.39 10.88 3.58
CA LEU A 140 -18.89 10.31 4.83
C LEU A 140 -19.65 11.34 5.66
N TYR A 141 -19.21 12.61 5.66
CA TYR A 141 -19.93 13.70 6.33
C TYR A 141 -21.31 13.92 5.73
N GLU A 142 -21.44 13.91 4.41
CA GLU A 142 -22.73 14.08 3.72
C GLU A 142 -23.65 12.88 3.93
N ARG A 143 -23.10 11.66 3.93
CA ARG A 143 -23.87 10.42 4.09
C ARG A 143 -24.37 10.21 5.52
N PHE A 144 -23.59 10.60 6.51
CA PHE A 144 -23.81 10.34 7.95
C PHE A 144 -23.92 11.62 8.78
N LYS A 145 -24.74 12.58 8.35
CA LYS A 145 -24.89 13.92 8.96
C LYS A 145 -25.25 13.93 10.44
N THR A 146 -25.87 12.87 10.95
CA THR A 146 -26.30 12.75 12.35
C THR A 146 -25.28 12.07 13.24
N GLN A 147 -24.17 11.56 12.67
CA GLN A 147 -23.13 10.84 13.41
C GLN A 147 -22.07 11.79 13.97
N GLN A 148 -21.43 11.35 15.06
CA GLN A 148 -20.35 12.11 15.69
C GLN A 148 -18.99 11.87 15.02
N GLU A 149 -18.04 12.75 15.29
CA GLU A 149 -16.68 12.75 14.74
C GLU A 149 -15.97 11.39 14.89
N GLY A 150 -16.05 10.76 16.05
CA GLY A 150 -15.40 9.46 16.30
C GLY A 150 -15.90 8.33 15.39
N PHE A 151 -17.20 8.33 15.05
CA PHE A 151 -17.76 7.39 14.08
C PHE A 151 -17.22 7.66 12.68
N LEU A 152 -17.24 8.93 12.23
CA LEU A 152 -16.77 9.33 10.92
C LEU A 152 -15.28 9.02 10.73
N THR A 153 -14.46 9.31 11.72
CA THR A 153 -13.01 9.01 11.72
C THR A 153 -12.76 7.51 11.64
N LYS A 154 -13.50 6.69 12.41
CA LYS A 154 -13.38 5.23 12.37
C LYS A 154 -13.73 4.66 10.99
N ILE A 155 -14.83 5.10 10.38
CA ILE A 155 -15.23 4.60 9.06
C ILE A 155 -14.27 5.09 7.97
N ARG A 156 -13.84 6.36 8.02
CA ARG A 156 -12.83 6.88 7.09
C ARG A 156 -11.54 6.05 7.13
N SER A 157 -11.00 5.78 8.33
CA SER A 157 -9.78 4.98 8.48
C SER A 157 -9.91 3.57 7.86
N LYS A 158 -11.11 2.98 7.88
CA LYS A 158 -11.37 1.69 7.23
C LYS A 158 -11.52 1.83 5.72
N LEU A 159 -12.13 2.92 5.25
CA LEU A 159 -12.38 3.19 3.84
C LEU A 159 -11.11 3.44 3.06
N VAL A 160 -10.17 4.18 3.65
CA VAL A 160 -8.90 4.58 3.03
C VAL A 160 -7.70 3.72 3.45
N LYS A 161 -7.92 2.58 4.09
CA LYS A 161 -6.82 1.67 4.45
C LYS A 161 -6.34 0.88 3.23
N THR A 162 -5.10 0.41 3.29
CA THR A 162 -4.42 -0.36 2.25
C THR A 162 -5.27 -1.47 1.64
N GLU A 163 -5.97 -2.26 2.48
CA GLU A 163 -6.81 -3.36 1.99
C GLU A 163 -8.03 -2.88 1.20
N SER A 164 -8.57 -1.71 1.53
CA SER A 164 -9.72 -1.15 0.82
C SER A 164 -9.30 -0.54 -0.51
N LEU A 165 -8.24 0.27 -0.53
CA LEU A 165 -7.74 0.91 -1.74
C LEU A 165 -7.16 -0.12 -2.72
N SER A 166 -6.41 -1.11 -2.25
CA SER A 166 -5.93 -2.21 -3.09
C SER A 166 -7.06 -3.05 -3.70
N LYS A 167 -8.16 -3.28 -2.95
CA LYS A 167 -9.36 -3.94 -3.49
C LYS A 167 -9.99 -3.13 -4.62
N LEU A 168 -10.04 -1.79 -4.50
CA LEU A 168 -10.52 -0.92 -5.58
C LEU A 168 -9.62 -1.01 -6.81
N ALA A 169 -8.28 -0.94 -6.63
CA ALA A 169 -7.32 -1.11 -7.71
C ALA A 169 -7.49 -2.44 -8.46
N LEU A 170 -7.63 -3.54 -7.72
CA LEU A 170 -7.89 -4.86 -8.31
C LEU A 170 -9.23 -4.92 -9.06
N SER A 171 -10.29 -4.32 -8.50
CA SER A 171 -11.61 -4.28 -9.13
C SER A 171 -11.61 -3.49 -10.44
N LEU A 172 -10.69 -2.55 -10.59
CA LEU A 172 -10.44 -1.77 -11.80
C LEU A 172 -9.45 -2.45 -12.76
N GLY A 173 -8.81 -3.56 -12.36
CA GLY A 173 -7.85 -4.31 -13.17
C GLY A 173 -6.46 -3.66 -13.29
N PHE A 174 -6.08 -2.85 -12.30
CA PHE A 174 -4.80 -2.13 -12.29
C PHE A 174 -3.58 -3.06 -12.23
N ASP A 175 -3.73 -4.21 -11.54
CA ASP A 175 -2.72 -5.25 -11.40
C ASP A 175 -2.06 -5.67 -12.72
N LYS A 176 -2.78 -5.58 -13.82
CA LYS A 176 -2.29 -5.95 -15.16
C LYS A 176 -1.29 -4.96 -15.74
N TYR A 177 -1.39 -3.68 -15.36
CA TYR A 177 -0.65 -2.57 -15.98
C TYR A 177 0.46 -2.00 -15.10
N ILE A 178 0.57 -2.43 -13.83
CA ILE A 178 1.63 -1.98 -12.93
C ILE A 178 2.99 -2.40 -13.50
N MET A 179 3.87 -1.43 -13.70
CA MET A 179 5.24 -1.63 -14.13
C MET A 179 6.15 -1.80 -12.93
N ILE A 180 6.64 -3.03 -12.75
CA ILE A 180 7.50 -3.44 -11.65
C ILE A 180 8.70 -4.22 -12.18
N SER A 181 9.79 -4.25 -11.41
CA SER A 181 10.92 -5.10 -11.74
C SER A 181 10.54 -6.58 -11.65
N LYS A 182 11.22 -7.43 -12.41
CA LYS A 182 11.04 -8.88 -12.35
C LYS A 182 11.28 -9.43 -10.95
N HIS A 183 12.23 -8.83 -10.25
CA HIS A 183 12.52 -9.18 -8.85
C HIS A 183 11.27 -8.99 -7.96
N ILE A 184 10.65 -7.82 -8.00
CA ILE A 184 9.44 -7.53 -7.19
C ILE A 184 8.27 -8.41 -7.63
N GLU A 185 8.10 -8.66 -8.93
CA GLU A 185 7.02 -9.50 -9.43
C GLU A 185 7.11 -10.93 -8.87
N VAL A 186 8.31 -11.52 -8.90
CA VAL A 186 8.50 -12.94 -8.52
C VAL A 186 8.58 -13.12 -7.01
N LEU A 187 9.34 -12.28 -6.31
CA LEU A 187 9.61 -12.48 -4.88
C LEU A 187 8.52 -11.93 -3.97
N SER A 188 7.89 -10.81 -4.35
CA SER A 188 6.89 -10.13 -3.52
C SER A 188 5.45 -10.33 -4.01
N ASN A 189 5.25 -11.13 -5.07
CA ASN A 189 3.95 -11.20 -5.76
C ASN A 189 3.42 -9.80 -6.13
N GLY A 190 4.33 -8.93 -6.64
CA GLY A 190 4.19 -7.48 -6.70
C GLY A 190 2.91 -6.98 -7.36
N ARG A 191 2.40 -7.68 -8.40
CA ARG A 191 1.11 -7.29 -9.04
C ARG A 191 -0.11 -7.51 -8.15
N LYS A 192 0.01 -8.30 -7.07
CA LYS A 192 -1.04 -8.56 -6.07
C LYS A 192 -0.64 -8.10 -4.68
N ASN A 193 0.44 -7.35 -4.57
CA ASN A 193 0.89 -6.75 -3.33
C ASN A 193 -0.01 -5.55 -2.99
N ASN A 194 -0.66 -5.57 -1.83
CA ASN A 194 -1.62 -4.55 -1.44
C ASN A 194 -1.02 -3.13 -1.39
N PRO A 195 0.15 -2.88 -0.78
CA PRO A 195 0.80 -1.58 -0.85
C PRO A 195 1.03 -1.07 -2.27
N ILE A 196 1.56 -1.90 -3.17
CA ILE A 196 1.82 -1.49 -4.57
C ILE A 196 0.51 -1.16 -5.31
N LEU A 197 -0.57 -1.89 -5.04
CA LEU A 197 -1.89 -1.63 -5.61
C LEU A 197 -2.51 -0.35 -5.04
N GLU A 198 -2.34 -0.09 -3.74
CA GLU A 198 -2.73 1.15 -3.07
C GLU A 198 -2.03 2.34 -3.70
N ASP A 199 -0.68 2.33 -3.73
CA ASP A 199 0.14 3.39 -4.32
C ASP A 199 -0.28 3.70 -5.77
N CYS A 200 -0.54 2.65 -6.57
CA CYS A 200 -1.02 2.79 -7.94
C CYS A 200 -2.41 3.43 -8.01
N PHE A 201 -3.33 3.08 -7.10
CA PHE A 201 -4.66 3.67 -7.04
C PHE A 201 -4.60 5.15 -6.64
N GLU A 202 -3.84 5.47 -5.62
CA GLU A 202 -3.61 6.85 -5.19
C GLU A 202 -2.97 7.68 -6.30
N ALA A 203 -1.92 7.15 -6.94
CA ALA A 203 -1.29 7.80 -8.07
C ALA A 203 -2.25 8.01 -9.26
N PHE A 204 -3.19 7.10 -9.50
CA PHE A 204 -4.21 7.27 -10.53
C PHE A 204 -5.12 8.47 -10.23
N ILE A 205 -5.56 8.62 -8.99
CA ILE A 205 -6.32 9.80 -8.55
C ILE A 205 -5.48 11.07 -8.66
N GLY A 206 -4.20 11.01 -8.33
CA GLY A 206 -3.25 12.11 -8.54
C GLY A 206 -3.16 12.52 -10.01
N CYS A 207 -3.08 11.54 -10.93
CA CYS A 207 -3.11 11.79 -12.37
C CYS A 207 -4.43 12.45 -12.83
N MET A 208 -5.57 12.01 -12.29
CA MET A 208 -6.86 12.66 -12.54
C MET A 208 -6.85 14.12 -12.09
N MET A 209 -6.40 14.38 -10.85
CA MET A 209 -6.30 15.74 -10.32
C MET A 209 -5.36 16.60 -11.17
N ASN A 210 -4.23 16.06 -11.62
CA ASN A 210 -3.28 16.75 -12.47
C ASN A 210 -3.85 17.05 -13.85
N TYR A 211 -4.45 16.07 -14.52
CA TYR A 211 -4.97 16.20 -15.89
C TYR A 211 -6.19 17.12 -15.93
N PHE A 212 -7.24 16.78 -15.21
CA PHE A 212 -8.50 17.57 -15.21
C PHE A 212 -8.38 18.89 -14.46
N GLY A 213 -7.44 18.98 -13.53
CA GLY A 213 -7.14 20.20 -12.77
C GLY A 213 -6.14 21.15 -13.42
N ALA A 214 -5.70 20.88 -14.65
CA ALA A 214 -4.74 21.72 -15.35
C ALA A 214 -5.25 23.15 -15.59
N SER A 215 -6.49 23.27 -16.05
CA SER A 215 -7.15 24.56 -16.29
C SER A 215 -7.88 25.09 -15.04
N SER A 216 -8.43 24.23 -14.22
CA SER A 216 -9.18 24.58 -13.02
C SER A 216 -9.04 23.51 -11.94
N LYS A 217 -8.43 23.85 -10.80
CA LYS A 217 -8.30 22.93 -9.65
C LYS A 217 -9.66 22.46 -9.14
N LYS A 218 -10.69 23.30 -9.23
CA LYS A 218 -12.06 22.93 -8.90
C LYS A 218 -12.55 21.81 -9.81
N GLU A 219 -12.40 21.93 -11.12
CA GLU A 219 -12.82 20.90 -12.08
C GLU A 219 -12.09 19.59 -11.84
N GLY A 220 -10.79 19.63 -11.62
CA GLY A 220 -9.99 18.44 -11.24
C GLY A 220 -10.54 17.75 -10.00
N PHE A 221 -10.83 18.52 -8.95
CA PHE A 221 -11.38 17.99 -7.71
C PHE A 221 -12.79 17.41 -7.90
N ASP A 222 -13.68 18.10 -8.65
CA ASP A 222 -15.05 17.64 -8.93
C ASP A 222 -15.03 16.30 -9.69
N LYS A 223 -14.11 16.13 -10.67
CA LYS A 223 -13.90 14.86 -11.37
C LYS A 223 -13.39 13.76 -10.45
N CYS A 224 -12.39 14.05 -9.59
CA CYS A 224 -11.90 13.10 -8.61
C CYS A 224 -13.00 12.69 -7.61
N TYR A 225 -13.78 13.66 -7.13
CA TYR A 225 -14.92 13.41 -6.24
C TYR A 225 -15.92 12.44 -6.87
N THR A 226 -16.37 12.76 -8.08
CA THR A 226 -17.31 11.92 -8.83
C THR A 226 -16.79 10.50 -9.00
N PHE A 227 -15.54 10.37 -9.44
CA PHE A 227 -14.90 9.07 -9.65
C PHE A 227 -14.80 8.26 -8.35
N ILE A 228 -14.20 8.84 -7.30
CA ILE A 228 -13.97 8.14 -6.02
C ILE A 228 -15.29 7.70 -5.40
N VAL A 229 -16.30 8.58 -5.34
CA VAL A 229 -17.61 8.25 -4.76
C VAL A 229 -18.27 7.12 -5.57
N SER A 230 -18.24 7.20 -6.90
CA SER A 230 -18.86 6.18 -7.77
C SER A 230 -18.25 4.80 -7.57
N ILE A 231 -16.91 4.69 -7.46
CA ILE A 231 -16.25 3.41 -7.26
C ILE A 231 -16.41 2.89 -5.83
N ILE A 232 -16.46 3.76 -4.82
CA ILE A 232 -16.77 3.37 -3.44
C ILE A 232 -18.17 2.74 -3.39
N GLU A 233 -19.18 3.44 -3.90
CA GLU A 233 -20.56 2.94 -3.91
C GLU A 233 -20.72 1.64 -4.70
N LYS A 234 -19.88 1.43 -5.72
CA LYS A 234 -19.94 0.22 -6.56
C LYS A 234 -19.25 -0.98 -5.97
N PHE A 235 -18.11 -0.81 -5.28
CA PHE A 235 -17.23 -1.91 -4.90
C PHE A 235 -17.04 -2.09 -3.40
N ILE A 236 -17.48 -1.15 -2.57
CA ILE A 236 -17.35 -1.20 -1.11
C ILE A 236 -18.72 -1.24 -0.45
N ASP A 237 -18.98 -2.29 0.31
CA ASP A 237 -20.14 -2.32 1.19
C ASP A 237 -19.85 -1.50 2.46
N ILE A 238 -20.39 -0.30 2.50
CA ILE A 238 -20.25 0.60 3.67
C ILE A 238 -20.89 -0.03 4.92
N THR A 239 -21.95 -0.82 4.76
CA THR A 239 -22.61 -1.49 5.88
C THR A 239 -21.67 -2.52 6.52
N GLU A 240 -20.94 -3.29 5.69
CA GLU A 240 -19.90 -4.21 6.17
C GLU A 240 -18.81 -3.45 6.93
N LEU A 241 -18.34 -2.31 6.41
CA LEU A 241 -17.33 -1.49 7.10
C LEU A 241 -17.80 -0.98 8.47
N ILE A 242 -19.09 -0.71 8.64
CA ILE A 242 -19.68 -0.26 9.90
C ILE A 242 -19.74 -1.43 10.90
N ILE A 243 -20.25 -2.58 10.45
CA ILE A 243 -20.52 -3.73 11.32
C ILE A 243 -19.24 -4.44 11.75
N VAL A 244 -18.30 -4.65 10.84
CA VAL A 244 -17.07 -5.38 11.12
C VAL A 244 -16.10 -4.48 11.88
N ASP A 245 -15.99 -4.65 13.18
CA ASP A 245 -14.91 -4.03 13.98
C ASP A 245 -13.71 -4.98 14.03
N ASP A 246 -12.76 -4.78 13.13
CA ASP A 246 -11.55 -5.59 12.99
C ASP A 246 -10.35 -5.06 13.80
N ASN A 247 -10.54 -4.00 14.59
CA ASN A 247 -9.52 -3.49 15.51
C ASN A 247 -9.49 -4.27 16.84
N PHE A 248 -9.17 -5.55 16.74
CA PHE A 248 -9.18 -6.46 17.89
C PHE A 248 -8.21 -6.04 19.00
N LYS A 249 -7.09 -5.39 18.66
CA LYS A 249 -6.14 -4.89 19.67
C LYS A 249 -6.76 -3.80 20.52
N ASP A 250 -7.42 -2.83 19.94
CA ASP A 250 -8.10 -1.75 20.65
C ASP A 250 -9.30 -2.28 21.46
N GLN A 251 -10.09 -3.19 20.87
CA GLN A 251 -11.17 -3.84 21.61
C GLN A 251 -10.65 -4.57 22.85
N LEU A 252 -9.57 -5.35 22.71
CA LEU A 252 -8.96 -6.07 23.82
C LEU A 252 -8.41 -5.11 24.87
N MET A 253 -7.76 -4.03 24.45
CA MET A 253 -7.22 -3.00 25.33
C MET A 253 -8.35 -2.34 26.14
N ARG A 254 -9.45 -1.92 25.50
CA ARG A 254 -10.63 -1.34 26.18
C ARG A 254 -11.26 -2.32 27.16
N PHE A 255 -11.38 -3.60 26.79
CA PHE A 255 -11.89 -4.64 27.67
C PHE A 255 -10.98 -4.82 28.90
N PHE A 256 -9.67 -4.89 28.71
CA PHE A 256 -8.72 -5.02 29.83
C PHE A 256 -8.76 -3.81 30.73
N HIS A 257 -8.77 -2.59 30.15
CA HIS A 257 -8.88 -1.36 30.92
C HIS A 257 -10.11 -1.36 31.84
N LYS A 258 -11.26 -1.81 31.30
CA LYS A 258 -12.52 -1.90 32.09
C LYS A 258 -12.50 -3.01 33.13
N LYS A 259 -11.96 -4.19 32.77
CA LYS A 259 -12.02 -5.40 33.62
C LYS A 259 -10.92 -5.45 34.68
N TYR A 260 -9.75 -4.88 34.39
CA TYR A 260 -8.53 -4.98 35.18
C TYR A 260 -8.00 -3.61 35.64
N GLU A 261 -8.89 -2.65 35.85
CA GLU A 261 -8.58 -1.33 36.45
C GLU A 261 -7.40 -0.60 35.78
N GLY A 262 -7.42 -0.55 34.47
CA GLY A 262 -6.40 0.14 33.68
C GLY A 262 -5.16 -0.67 33.31
N LYS A 263 -5.03 -1.91 33.77
CA LYS A 263 -3.93 -2.79 33.35
C LYS A 263 -4.15 -3.26 31.91
N LEU A 264 -3.06 -3.38 31.15
CA LEU A 264 -3.10 -3.75 29.72
C LEU A 264 -2.66 -5.21 29.50
N PRO A 265 -3.12 -5.85 28.41
CA PRO A 265 -2.60 -7.15 27.99
C PRO A 265 -1.16 -7.02 27.50
N THR A 266 -0.34 -8.05 27.67
CA THR A 266 1.05 -8.08 27.19
C THR A 266 1.16 -8.97 25.98
N TYR A 267 1.83 -8.46 24.93
CA TYR A 267 2.11 -9.20 23.70
C TYR A 267 3.57 -9.66 23.70
N GLU A 268 3.81 -10.93 23.43
CA GLU A 268 5.16 -11.51 23.39
C GLU A 268 5.35 -12.34 22.14
N LEU A 269 6.54 -12.23 21.52
CA LEU A 269 6.97 -13.14 20.48
C LEU A 269 7.33 -14.50 21.12
N LYS A 270 6.53 -15.51 20.82
CA LYS A 270 6.79 -16.87 21.30
C LYS A 270 7.90 -17.53 20.52
N ASN A 271 7.83 -17.48 19.19
CA ASN A 271 8.87 -17.96 18.27
C ASN A 271 8.68 -17.37 16.87
N LEU A 272 9.78 -17.44 16.10
CA LEU A 272 9.77 -17.19 14.67
C LEU A 272 9.72 -18.55 13.96
N ILE A 273 8.70 -18.75 13.12
CA ILE A 273 8.54 -19.99 12.36
C ILE A 273 9.13 -19.75 10.98
N GLU A 274 10.20 -20.45 10.64
CA GLU A 274 10.83 -20.40 9.33
C GLU A 274 10.54 -21.70 8.58
N THR A 275 10.10 -21.56 7.32
CA THR A 275 9.82 -22.69 6.44
C THR A 275 10.52 -22.44 5.12
N THR A 276 11.43 -23.31 4.75
CA THR A 276 12.09 -23.25 3.44
C THR A 276 11.17 -23.88 2.37
N LEU A 277 10.80 -23.10 1.37
CA LEU A 277 10.04 -23.57 0.22
C LEU A 277 10.94 -24.36 -0.74
N PRO A 278 10.37 -25.20 -1.66
CA PRO A 278 11.14 -26.01 -2.62
C PRO A 278 12.07 -25.17 -3.52
N ASN A 279 11.75 -23.89 -3.72
CA ASN A 279 12.56 -22.92 -4.48
C ASN A 279 13.66 -22.25 -3.65
N GLY A 280 13.89 -22.68 -2.41
CA GLY A 280 14.91 -22.11 -1.51
C GLY A 280 14.50 -20.83 -0.78
N ILE A 281 13.29 -20.33 -1.00
CA ILE A 281 12.78 -19.14 -0.31
C ILE A 281 12.40 -19.48 1.12
N ILE A 282 12.89 -18.70 2.09
CA ILE A 282 12.53 -18.85 3.51
C ILE A 282 11.28 -18.02 3.76
N ASN A 283 10.18 -18.70 4.04
CA ASN A 283 8.93 -18.07 4.47
C ASN A 283 8.96 -17.95 6.01
N ARG A 284 8.91 -16.71 6.52
CA ARG A 284 8.90 -16.40 7.95
C ARG A 284 7.50 -16.10 8.43
N LYS A 285 7.16 -16.62 9.60
CA LYS A 285 5.91 -16.29 10.30
C LYS A 285 6.20 -15.99 11.76
N PHE A 286 5.60 -14.90 12.25
CA PHE A 286 5.66 -14.49 13.65
C PHE A 286 4.58 -15.23 14.43
N HIS A 287 4.95 -15.92 15.51
CA HIS A 287 4.02 -16.50 16.46
C HIS A 287 3.97 -15.60 17.70
N ILE A 288 2.91 -14.83 17.83
CA ILE A 288 2.67 -13.91 18.95
C ILE A 288 1.67 -14.52 19.92
N ILE A 289 1.93 -14.35 21.20
CA ILE A 289 1.00 -14.70 22.27
C ILE A 289 0.58 -13.45 23.03
N VAL A 290 -0.66 -13.48 23.54
CA VAL A 290 -1.19 -12.45 24.43
C VAL A 290 -1.37 -13.06 25.82
N LYS A 291 -0.86 -12.36 26.83
CA LYS A 291 -1.01 -12.74 28.24
C LYS A 291 -1.93 -11.78 28.98
N ASP A 292 -2.67 -12.30 29.92
CA ASP A 292 -3.45 -11.50 30.86
C ASP A 292 -2.56 -10.88 31.96
N THR A 293 -3.17 -10.12 32.86
CA THR A 293 -2.48 -9.44 33.97
C THR A 293 -1.82 -10.39 34.98
N LYS A 294 -2.12 -11.70 34.92
CA LYS A 294 -1.54 -12.75 35.75
C LYS A 294 -0.48 -13.57 35.00
N GLY A 295 -0.14 -13.19 33.76
CA GLY A 295 0.81 -13.90 32.91
C GLY A 295 0.25 -15.13 32.19
N LYS A 296 -1.07 -15.41 32.30
CA LYS A 296 -1.72 -16.52 31.59
C LYS A 296 -1.87 -16.18 30.11
N VAL A 297 -1.49 -17.11 29.23
CA VAL A 297 -1.75 -16.96 27.78
C VAL A 297 -3.25 -17.07 27.52
N VAL A 298 -3.83 -16.03 26.94
CA VAL A 298 -5.25 -15.91 26.62
C VAL A 298 -5.54 -15.84 25.12
N GLY A 299 -4.51 -15.66 24.31
CA GLY A 299 -4.63 -15.68 22.85
C GLY A 299 -3.29 -15.88 22.17
N GLN A 300 -3.32 -16.35 20.92
CA GLN A 300 -2.13 -16.50 20.08
C GLN A 300 -2.49 -16.23 18.62
N GLY A 301 -1.52 -15.77 17.85
CA GLY A 301 -1.68 -15.49 16.41
C GLY A 301 -0.40 -15.80 15.66
N ILE A 302 -0.54 -16.29 14.44
CA ILE A 302 0.58 -16.60 13.55
C ILE A 302 0.33 -15.90 12.22
N SER A 303 1.27 -15.06 11.79
CA SER A 303 1.19 -14.37 10.49
C SER A 303 2.58 -14.07 9.93
N LYS A 304 2.64 -13.67 8.66
CA LYS A 304 3.87 -13.20 8.01
C LYS A 304 4.34 -11.87 8.58
N SER A 305 3.45 -11.00 9.06
CA SER A 305 3.82 -9.76 9.74
C SER A 305 3.55 -9.83 11.23
N LYS A 306 4.41 -9.19 12.03
CA LYS A 306 4.26 -9.10 13.49
C LYS A 306 2.94 -8.42 13.87
N LYS A 307 2.60 -7.31 13.19
CA LYS A 307 1.37 -6.54 13.41
C LYS A 307 0.11 -7.38 13.21
N GLU A 308 0.06 -8.18 12.14
CA GLU A 308 -1.09 -9.07 11.89
C GLU A 308 -1.13 -10.25 12.87
N ALA A 309 0.02 -10.80 13.26
CA ALA A 309 0.07 -11.83 14.29
C ALA A 309 -0.44 -11.32 15.65
N GLU A 310 -0.11 -10.08 16.02
CA GLU A 310 -0.65 -9.41 17.20
C GLU A 310 -2.17 -9.19 17.10
N LYS A 311 -2.68 -8.77 15.94
CA LYS A 311 -4.11 -8.60 15.67
C LYS A 311 -4.88 -9.92 15.83
N LEU A 312 -4.34 -11.01 15.24
CA LEU A 312 -4.92 -12.35 15.38
C LEU A 312 -4.89 -12.87 16.82
N SER A 313 -3.80 -12.61 17.55
CA SER A 313 -3.69 -13.00 18.96
C SER A 313 -4.70 -12.25 19.84
N ALA A 314 -4.94 -10.97 19.54
CA ALA A 314 -5.97 -10.17 20.20
C ALA A 314 -7.39 -10.69 19.90
N LYS A 315 -7.66 -11.06 18.64
CA LYS A 315 -8.93 -11.68 18.23
C LYS A 315 -9.19 -12.94 19.05
N GLN A 316 -8.22 -13.84 19.13
CA GLN A 316 -8.36 -15.07 19.90
C GLN A 316 -8.54 -14.81 21.41
N ALA A 317 -7.87 -13.79 21.96
CA ALA A 317 -8.06 -13.39 23.35
C ALA A 317 -9.48 -12.86 23.61
N LEU A 318 -10.07 -12.10 22.70
CA LEU A 318 -11.45 -11.64 22.78
C LEU A 318 -12.44 -12.82 22.75
N MET A 319 -12.20 -13.81 21.88
CA MET A 319 -12.97 -15.06 21.86
C MET A 319 -12.86 -15.83 23.20
N TYR A 320 -11.65 -15.95 23.76
CA TYR A 320 -11.42 -16.57 25.06
C TYR A 320 -12.26 -15.92 26.17
N TYR A 321 -12.48 -14.61 26.11
CA TYR A 321 -13.33 -13.87 27.05
C TYR A 321 -14.81 -13.80 26.62
N GLY A 322 -15.21 -14.41 25.52
CA GLY A 322 -16.61 -14.44 25.06
C GLY A 322 -17.11 -13.09 24.51
N ILE A 323 -16.21 -12.23 24.02
CA ILE A 323 -16.55 -10.88 23.56
C ILE A 323 -16.82 -10.85 22.06
N THR A 324 -16.18 -11.71 21.27
CA THR A 324 -16.42 -11.85 19.83
C THR A 324 -16.82 -13.29 19.52
N ASN A 325 -17.81 -13.46 18.67
CA ASN A 325 -18.12 -14.75 18.09
C ASN A 325 -17.12 -15.10 16.99
N SER A 326 -16.85 -16.38 16.83
CA SER A 326 -15.90 -16.98 15.85
C SER A 326 -16.11 -16.52 14.41
#